data_b0c227b9fc6e3ac4239792222a9aacf0
#
_entry.id   b0c227b9fc6e3ac4239792222a9aacf0
#
_cell.length_a   1.000
_cell.length_b   1.000
_cell.length_c   1.000
_cell.angle_alpha   90.00
_cell.angle_beta   90.00
_cell.angle_gamma   90.00
#
_symmetry.space_group_name_H-M   'P 1'
#
loop_
_entity.id
_entity.type
_entity.pdbx_description
1 polymer ?
#
loop_
_entity_poly.entity_id
_entity_poly.type
_entity_poly.pdbx_seq_one_letter_code
_entity_poly.pdbx_strand_id
1 'polypeptide(L)'
;MNRYRWHLFAHIAETPDQAREIVRDCFAHKCDLVKLFITGGVFDAEKEGEPGVLRMSPEIAAAAVDEAHKLGMHTAAHIESTEGVRVGLEAGVDTIEHGGVLDDELLALFRENGVGRKSSLTCTVSPALPFIKLPPEMTHSTEVQVVNGRIVFDGIVSAAKQALEQGIPVGLGTDSACPYVTQYDMWRELVYFERIVGASRQLALHAATLGNASIIGLGDETGSIEVGKSADMIVLDANPLDDLEALRNVRRVMVRGKFADCLHVKHLPELDRELDKFLPR
;
A
#
# COMPACT_ATOMS: atom_id res chain seq x y z
N MET A 1 19.26 15.28 0.33
CA MET A 1 18.00 15.61 1.03
C MET A 1 18.32 16.03 2.46
N ASN A 2 17.76 17.13 2.97
CA ASN A 2 18.20 17.72 4.25
C ASN A 2 17.76 16.81 5.40
N ARG A 3 18.67 16.31 6.24
CA ARG A 3 18.45 15.43 7.40
C ARG A 3 17.29 15.89 8.32
N TYR A 4 17.02 17.20 8.37
CA TYR A 4 15.97 17.79 9.19
C TYR A 4 14.53 17.59 8.68
N ARG A 5 14.30 17.18 7.43
CA ARG A 5 12.95 16.92 6.90
C ARG A 5 12.36 15.59 7.36
N TRP A 6 13.19 14.57 7.55
CA TRP A 6 12.73 13.24 7.97
C TRP A 6 12.22 13.22 9.41
N HIS A 7 12.79 14.01 10.31
CA HIS A 7 12.31 14.13 11.71
C HIS A 7 10.88 14.67 11.85
N LEU A 8 10.28 15.22 10.78
CA LEU A 8 8.89 15.67 10.77
C LEU A 8 7.91 14.54 10.43
N PHE A 9 8.37 13.45 9.82
CA PHE A 9 7.53 12.37 9.29
C PHE A 9 7.87 11.00 9.87
N ALA A 10 9.10 10.81 10.36
CA ALA A 10 9.55 9.51 10.84
C ALA A 10 10.60 9.67 11.94
N HIS A 11 10.63 8.71 12.84
CA HIS A 11 11.74 8.53 13.77
C HIS A 11 12.85 7.74 13.09
N ILE A 12 14.11 8.10 13.33
CA ILE A 12 15.28 7.41 12.78
C ILE A 12 15.88 6.55 13.87
N ALA A 13 15.94 5.25 13.64
CA ALA A 13 16.68 4.30 14.46
C ALA A 13 18.03 3.99 13.81
N GLU A 14 19.11 4.20 14.53
CA GLU A 14 20.47 3.86 14.11
C GLU A 14 20.96 2.54 14.75
N THR A 15 20.22 2.05 15.76
CA THR A 15 20.52 0.79 16.46
C THR A 15 19.23 0.00 16.74
N PRO A 16 19.33 -1.35 16.92
CA PRO A 16 18.20 -2.18 17.32
C PRO A 16 17.51 -1.71 18.61
N ASP A 17 18.26 -1.20 19.60
CA ASP A 17 17.68 -0.72 20.84
C ASP A 17 16.89 0.57 20.66
N GLN A 18 17.37 1.50 19.83
CA GLN A 18 16.60 2.69 19.45
C GLN A 18 15.30 2.32 18.72
N ALA A 19 15.34 1.32 17.84
CA ALA A 19 14.12 0.83 17.16
C ALA A 19 13.08 0.32 18.17
N ARG A 20 13.50 -0.48 19.17
CA ARG A 20 12.61 -0.93 20.25
C ARG A 20 12.04 0.21 21.07
N GLU A 21 12.86 1.23 21.40
CA GLU A 21 12.40 2.41 22.13
C GLU A 21 11.33 3.18 21.35
N ILE A 22 11.55 3.41 20.05
CA ILE A 22 10.58 4.07 19.17
C ILE A 22 9.26 3.30 19.11
N VAL A 23 9.31 1.97 18.98
CA VAL A 23 8.11 1.12 18.98
C VAL A 23 7.34 1.22 20.30
N ARG A 24 8.03 1.21 21.44
CA ARG A 24 7.41 1.40 22.76
C ARG A 24 6.76 2.78 22.90
N ASP A 25 7.39 3.80 22.33
CA ASP A 25 6.83 5.15 22.30
C ASP A 25 5.55 5.21 21.45
N CYS A 26 5.54 4.58 20.26
CA CYS A 26 4.33 4.42 19.45
C CYS A 26 3.21 3.73 20.23
N PHE A 27 3.51 2.64 20.92
CA PHE A 27 2.54 1.92 21.77
C PHE A 27 2.00 2.80 22.90
N ALA A 28 2.87 3.55 23.59
CA ALA A 28 2.48 4.47 24.65
C ALA A 28 1.55 5.58 24.15
N HIS A 29 1.71 6.01 22.90
CA HIS A 29 0.85 6.97 22.21
C HIS A 29 -0.40 6.33 21.56
N LYS A 30 -0.65 5.03 21.78
CA LYS A 30 -1.81 4.29 21.30
C LYS A 30 -1.89 4.24 19.77
N CYS A 31 -0.75 4.12 19.10
CA CYS A 31 -0.72 3.79 17.68
C CYS A 31 -1.22 2.36 17.47
N ASP A 32 -2.00 2.13 16.44
CA ASP A 32 -2.55 0.81 16.11
C ASP A 32 -1.51 -0.10 15.43
N LEU A 33 -0.54 0.51 14.73
CA LEU A 33 0.49 -0.21 14.00
C LEU A 33 1.82 0.56 13.97
N VAL A 34 2.87 -0.15 13.58
CA VAL A 34 4.20 0.42 13.30
C VAL A 34 4.48 0.37 11.80
N LYS A 35 4.71 1.53 11.17
CA LYS A 35 5.14 1.63 9.77
C LYS A 35 6.65 1.76 9.70
N LEU A 36 7.29 0.84 8.98
CA LEU A 36 8.72 0.83 8.69
C LEU A 36 9.02 1.39 7.29
N PHE A 37 10.16 2.03 7.13
CA PHE A 37 10.75 2.37 5.83
C PHE A 37 12.01 1.54 5.64
N ILE A 38 11.87 0.32 5.12
CA ILE A 38 13.00 -0.62 4.92
C ILE A 38 13.84 -0.18 3.73
N THR A 39 13.19 0.30 2.67
CA THR A 39 13.91 0.85 1.51
C THR A 39 13.63 2.35 1.35
N GLY A 40 14.44 3.01 0.53
CA GLY A 40 14.05 4.21 -0.17
C GLY A 40 13.07 3.88 -1.30
N GLY A 41 12.78 4.86 -2.16
CA GLY A 41 11.86 4.70 -3.27
C GLY A 41 12.20 5.61 -4.45
N VAL A 42 11.25 5.77 -5.36
CA VAL A 42 11.40 6.61 -6.56
C VAL A 42 11.83 8.04 -6.22
N PHE A 43 11.33 8.59 -5.10
CA PHE A 43 11.55 10.01 -4.75
C PHE A 43 12.95 10.33 -4.25
N ASP A 44 13.63 9.40 -3.60
CA ASP A 44 14.95 9.57 -3.02
C ASP A 44 16.03 8.76 -3.73
N ALA A 45 15.69 8.15 -4.87
CA ALA A 45 16.65 7.46 -5.72
C ALA A 45 17.67 8.43 -6.31
N GLU A 46 18.95 8.09 -6.16
CA GLU A 46 20.08 8.90 -6.63
C GLU A 46 20.59 8.44 -8.00
N LYS A 47 20.30 7.19 -8.39
CA LYS A 47 20.76 6.57 -9.62
C LYS A 47 19.64 5.82 -10.33
N GLU A 48 19.74 5.78 -11.65
CA GLU A 48 18.88 4.91 -12.46
C GLU A 48 19.14 3.44 -12.15
N GLY A 49 18.06 2.66 -12.09
CA GLY A 49 18.11 1.23 -11.79
C GLY A 49 18.18 0.88 -10.30
N GLU A 50 18.22 1.88 -9.41
CA GLU A 50 18.32 1.66 -7.95
C GLU A 50 17.17 2.37 -7.19
N PRO A 51 15.88 2.03 -7.44
CA PRO A 51 14.76 2.73 -6.79
C PRO A 51 14.66 2.43 -5.29
N GLY A 52 14.88 1.18 -4.88
CA GLY A 52 14.61 0.68 -3.54
C GLY A 52 15.88 0.32 -2.77
N VAL A 53 16.84 1.24 -2.64
CA VAL A 53 18.05 1.02 -1.84
C VAL A 53 17.67 0.85 -0.36
N LEU A 54 18.28 -0.14 0.32
CA LEU A 54 18.06 -0.35 1.76
C LEU A 54 18.40 0.89 2.56
N ARG A 55 17.47 1.30 3.43
CA ARG A 55 17.59 2.42 4.39
C ARG A 55 17.58 1.95 5.83
N MET A 56 17.14 0.72 6.07
CA MET A 56 17.10 0.09 7.38
C MET A 56 17.85 -1.23 7.31
N SER A 57 18.73 -1.50 8.28
CA SER A 57 19.43 -2.78 8.32
C SER A 57 18.50 -3.91 8.76
N PRO A 58 18.79 -5.17 8.37
CA PRO A 58 18.00 -6.33 8.79
C PRO A 58 17.83 -6.43 10.31
N GLU A 59 18.88 -6.12 11.08
CA GLU A 59 18.86 -6.20 12.55
C GLU A 59 17.94 -5.15 13.17
N ILE A 60 17.90 -3.94 12.59
CA ILE A 60 17.00 -2.86 13.04
C ILE A 60 15.56 -3.21 12.69
N ALA A 61 15.30 -3.71 11.48
CA ALA A 61 13.99 -4.15 11.06
C ALA A 61 13.47 -5.28 11.97
N ALA A 62 14.28 -6.31 12.20
CA ALA A 62 13.92 -7.44 13.07
C ALA A 62 13.64 -6.98 14.52
N ALA A 63 14.42 -6.04 15.05
CA ALA A 63 14.22 -5.50 16.40
C ALA A 63 12.91 -4.72 16.52
N ALA A 64 12.56 -3.91 15.51
CA ALA A 64 11.31 -3.16 15.48
C ALA A 64 10.10 -4.10 15.41
N VAL A 65 10.13 -5.09 14.51
CA VAL A 65 9.05 -6.07 14.33
C VAL A 65 8.86 -6.93 15.58
N ASP A 66 9.94 -7.48 16.13
CA ASP A 66 9.90 -8.30 17.37
C ASP A 66 9.26 -7.51 18.54
N GLU A 67 9.64 -6.26 18.73
CA GLU A 67 9.07 -5.42 19.78
C GLU A 67 7.60 -5.08 19.53
N ALA A 68 7.24 -4.75 18.28
CA ALA A 68 5.85 -4.50 17.89
C ALA A 68 4.96 -5.72 18.16
N HIS A 69 5.40 -6.91 17.76
CA HIS A 69 4.67 -8.15 17.99
C HIS A 69 4.53 -8.51 19.47
N LYS A 70 5.55 -8.25 20.29
CA LYS A 70 5.45 -8.42 21.77
C LYS A 70 4.39 -7.53 22.39
N LEU A 71 4.17 -6.35 21.83
CA LEU A 71 3.17 -5.38 22.25
C LEU A 71 1.79 -5.59 21.57
N GLY A 72 1.66 -6.59 20.69
CA GLY A 72 0.43 -6.89 19.98
C GLY A 72 0.12 -5.91 18.85
N MET A 73 1.12 -5.15 18.38
CA MET A 73 0.98 -4.20 17.28
C MET A 73 1.24 -4.89 15.93
N HIS A 74 0.47 -4.47 14.93
CA HIS A 74 0.70 -4.83 13.53
C HIS A 74 1.90 -4.07 12.94
N THR A 75 2.57 -4.65 11.95
CA THR A 75 3.71 -4.03 11.28
C THR A 75 3.49 -3.94 9.78
N ALA A 76 3.76 -2.77 9.20
CA ALA A 76 3.71 -2.54 7.76
C ALA A 76 5.04 -1.93 7.29
N ALA A 77 5.50 -2.27 6.09
CA ALA A 77 6.77 -1.76 5.58
C ALA A 77 6.66 -1.21 4.15
N HIS A 78 7.15 0.02 3.95
CA HIS A 78 7.43 0.57 2.63
C HIS A 78 8.65 -0.13 2.04
N ILE A 79 8.47 -0.74 0.86
CA ILE A 79 9.48 -1.54 0.18
C ILE A 79 9.28 -1.43 -1.33
N GLU A 80 10.33 -1.02 -2.06
CA GLU A 80 10.31 -0.87 -3.52
C GLU A 80 11.46 -1.64 -4.19
N SER A 81 11.90 -2.76 -3.60
CA SER A 81 12.91 -3.64 -4.20
C SER A 81 12.80 -5.08 -3.70
N THR A 82 13.28 -6.03 -4.50
CA THR A 82 13.37 -7.46 -4.15
C THR A 82 14.16 -7.69 -2.87
N GLU A 83 15.29 -7.01 -2.69
CA GLU A 83 16.11 -7.11 -1.48
C GLU A 83 15.38 -6.58 -0.25
N GLY A 84 14.65 -5.46 -0.40
CA GLY A 84 13.80 -4.94 0.67
C GLY A 84 12.71 -5.91 1.08
N VAL A 85 12.06 -6.59 0.10
CA VAL A 85 11.05 -7.63 0.38
C VAL A 85 11.66 -8.75 1.21
N ARG A 86 12.87 -9.21 0.87
CA ARG A 86 13.59 -10.23 1.63
C ARG A 86 13.80 -9.79 3.08
N VAL A 87 14.39 -8.62 3.29
CA VAL A 87 14.63 -8.06 4.63
C VAL A 87 13.32 -7.94 5.43
N GLY A 88 12.25 -7.45 4.81
CA GLY A 88 10.94 -7.31 5.47
C GLY A 88 10.34 -8.65 5.89
N LEU A 89 10.36 -9.64 5.01
CA LEU A 89 9.80 -10.97 5.28
C LEU A 89 10.65 -11.74 6.29
N GLU A 90 11.98 -11.67 6.21
CA GLU A 90 12.88 -12.30 7.20
C GLU A 90 12.74 -11.66 8.58
N ALA A 91 12.53 -10.33 8.64
CA ALA A 91 12.22 -9.63 9.89
C ALA A 91 10.83 -9.98 10.46
N GLY A 92 9.93 -10.54 9.64
CA GLY A 92 8.59 -10.93 10.06
C GLY A 92 7.52 -9.85 9.92
N VAL A 93 7.69 -8.88 9.02
CA VAL A 93 6.70 -7.82 8.76
C VAL A 93 5.36 -8.43 8.33
N ASP A 94 4.25 -7.92 8.86
CA ASP A 94 2.91 -8.46 8.57
C ASP A 94 2.41 -8.02 7.18
N THR A 95 2.71 -6.78 6.74
CA THR A 95 2.35 -6.30 5.39
C THR A 95 3.50 -5.64 4.67
N ILE A 96 3.70 -6.03 3.41
CA ILE A 96 4.63 -5.41 2.47
C ILE A 96 3.83 -4.44 1.61
N GLU A 97 4.17 -3.16 1.68
CA GLU A 97 3.57 -2.12 0.83
C GLU A 97 4.40 -1.97 -0.45
N HIS A 98 3.75 -1.82 -1.59
CA HIS A 98 4.34 -1.75 -2.94
C HIS A 98 4.95 -3.08 -3.39
N GLY A 99 6.08 -3.46 -2.82
CA GLY A 99 6.78 -4.71 -3.13
C GLY A 99 7.86 -4.54 -4.20
N GLY A 100 8.23 -5.65 -4.82
CA GLY A 100 9.23 -5.73 -5.89
C GLY A 100 9.09 -7.07 -6.60
N VAL A 101 9.97 -7.36 -7.55
CA VAL A 101 9.96 -8.66 -8.23
C VAL A 101 10.20 -9.78 -7.21
N LEU A 102 9.33 -10.80 -7.22
CA LEU A 102 9.38 -11.92 -6.28
C LEU A 102 10.01 -13.14 -6.97
N ASP A 103 10.83 -13.86 -6.24
CA ASP A 103 11.31 -15.21 -6.57
C ASP A 103 10.57 -16.27 -5.74
N ASP A 104 10.82 -17.54 -6.02
CA ASP A 104 10.16 -18.66 -5.32
C ASP A 104 10.44 -18.67 -3.81
N GLU A 105 11.61 -18.21 -3.38
CA GLU A 105 11.99 -18.11 -1.98
C GLU A 105 11.17 -17.02 -1.26
N LEU A 106 11.04 -15.84 -1.87
CA LEU A 106 10.20 -14.77 -1.34
C LEU A 106 8.73 -15.16 -1.29
N LEU A 107 8.22 -15.85 -2.31
CA LEU A 107 6.87 -16.40 -2.31
C LEU A 107 6.64 -17.42 -1.18
N ALA A 108 7.65 -18.21 -0.83
CA ALA A 108 7.59 -19.10 0.33
C ALA A 108 7.59 -18.30 1.64
N LEU A 109 8.41 -17.26 1.76
CA LEU A 109 8.47 -16.39 2.93
C LEU A 109 7.17 -15.62 3.18
N PHE A 110 6.39 -15.28 2.17
CA PHE A 110 5.05 -14.70 2.38
C PHE A 110 4.10 -15.68 3.10
N ARG A 111 4.26 -16.99 2.89
CA ARG A 111 3.44 -18.01 3.54
C ARG A 111 3.90 -18.34 4.96
N GLU A 112 5.21 -18.29 5.18
CA GLU A 112 5.85 -18.51 6.47
C GLU A 112 7.11 -17.65 6.54
N ASN A 113 6.97 -16.45 7.12
CA ASN A 113 8.02 -15.45 7.23
C ASN A 113 9.07 -15.81 8.31
N GLY A 114 10.08 -14.98 8.51
CA GLY A 114 11.19 -15.22 9.43
C GLY A 114 10.79 -15.45 10.89
N VAL A 115 9.54 -15.19 11.27
CA VAL A 115 8.98 -15.44 12.61
C VAL A 115 7.84 -16.48 12.60
N GLY A 116 7.70 -17.25 11.51
CA GLY A 116 6.69 -18.31 11.38
C GLY A 116 5.26 -17.81 11.19
N ARG A 117 5.07 -16.59 10.67
CA ARG A 117 3.75 -15.97 10.41
C ARG A 117 3.53 -15.81 8.90
N LYS A 118 2.28 -15.59 8.53
CA LYS A 118 1.94 -15.20 7.16
C LYS A 118 2.06 -13.69 7.01
N SER A 119 2.62 -13.26 5.89
CA SER A 119 2.62 -11.86 5.46
C SER A 119 1.66 -11.64 4.30
N SER A 120 1.25 -10.41 4.08
CA SER A 120 0.41 -9.98 2.97
C SER A 120 1.11 -8.90 2.14
N LEU A 121 0.61 -8.70 0.92
CA LEU A 121 1.06 -7.65 0.02
C LEU A 121 -0.02 -6.59 -0.11
N THR A 122 0.33 -5.30 -0.07
CA THR A 122 -0.56 -4.21 -0.46
C THR A 122 -0.15 -3.69 -1.83
N CYS A 123 -0.97 -3.95 -2.83
CA CYS A 123 -0.78 -3.44 -4.19
C CYS A 123 -1.16 -1.96 -4.24
N THR A 124 -0.30 -1.14 -4.85
CA THR A 124 -0.43 0.32 -4.93
C THR A 124 0.04 0.82 -6.30
N VAL A 125 -0.75 0.58 -7.33
CA VAL A 125 -0.41 0.99 -8.71
C VAL A 125 -0.52 2.50 -8.88
N SER A 126 -1.44 3.14 -8.16
CA SER A 126 -1.78 4.56 -8.29
C SER A 126 -0.60 5.54 -8.17
N PRO A 127 0.34 5.41 -7.22
CA PRO A 127 1.42 6.37 -7.07
C PRO A 127 2.49 6.30 -8.17
N ALA A 128 2.69 5.14 -8.80
CA ALA A 128 3.72 4.96 -9.82
C ALA A 128 3.29 5.50 -11.21
N LEU A 129 2.01 5.36 -11.58
CA LEU A 129 1.51 5.73 -12.90
C LEU A 129 1.72 7.20 -13.28
N PRO A 130 1.46 8.20 -12.43
CA PRO A 130 1.66 9.60 -12.77
C PRO A 130 3.10 9.93 -13.19
N PHE A 131 4.10 9.33 -12.52
CA PHE A 131 5.52 9.58 -12.85
C PHE A 131 5.95 9.05 -14.20
N ILE A 132 5.31 7.99 -14.68
CA ILE A 132 5.66 7.35 -15.96
C ILE A 132 4.71 7.73 -17.10
N LYS A 133 3.60 8.37 -16.83
CA LYS A 133 2.54 8.66 -17.81
C LYS A 133 2.26 10.15 -18.01
N LEU A 134 2.37 10.97 -16.94
CA LEU A 134 2.20 12.41 -17.07
C LEU A 134 3.42 13.05 -17.73
N PRO A 135 3.22 14.15 -18.46
CA PRO A 135 4.34 14.90 -19.03
C PRO A 135 5.32 15.39 -17.94
N PRO A 136 6.65 15.33 -18.19
CA PRO A 136 7.64 15.80 -17.23
C PRO A 136 7.46 17.28 -16.83
N GLU A 137 6.89 18.11 -17.72
CA GLU A 137 6.55 19.52 -17.46
C GLU A 137 5.49 19.66 -16.35
N MET A 138 4.63 18.66 -16.18
CA MET A 138 3.61 18.64 -15.12
C MET A 138 4.18 18.06 -13.83
N THR A 139 4.92 16.97 -13.91
CA THR A 139 5.42 16.25 -12.73
C THR A 139 6.71 16.86 -12.16
N HIS A 140 7.47 17.61 -12.96
CA HIS A 140 8.83 18.05 -12.65
C HIS A 140 9.76 16.89 -12.26
N SER A 141 9.43 15.66 -12.75
CA SER A 141 10.23 14.48 -12.47
C SER A 141 11.56 14.52 -13.19
N THR A 142 12.61 14.08 -12.50
CA THR A 142 13.91 13.85 -13.11
C THR A 142 13.90 12.57 -13.95
N GLU A 143 14.88 12.43 -14.86
CA GLU A 143 15.04 11.20 -15.64
C GLU A 143 15.22 9.97 -14.73
N VAL A 144 16.01 10.10 -13.67
CA VAL A 144 16.19 9.05 -12.63
C VAL A 144 14.84 8.62 -12.05
N GLN A 145 13.97 9.57 -11.70
CA GLN A 145 12.65 9.26 -11.14
C GLN A 145 11.73 8.58 -12.15
N VAL A 146 11.78 8.96 -13.42
CA VAL A 146 10.96 8.33 -14.47
C VAL A 146 11.42 6.89 -14.73
N VAL A 147 12.74 6.67 -14.84
CA VAL A 147 13.31 5.31 -15.04
C VAL A 147 12.98 4.42 -13.83
N ASN A 148 13.26 4.89 -12.63
CA ASN A 148 13.01 4.13 -11.40
C ASN A 148 11.50 3.93 -11.14
N GLY A 149 10.67 4.92 -11.46
CA GLY A 149 9.22 4.80 -11.38
C GLY A 149 8.67 3.66 -12.26
N ARG A 150 9.27 3.44 -13.43
CA ARG A 150 8.91 2.31 -14.29
C ARG A 150 9.31 0.97 -13.69
N ILE A 151 10.52 0.88 -13.11
CA ILE A 151 11.00 -0.33 -12.42
C ILE A 151 10.08 -0.68 -11.25
N VAL A 152 9.73 0.31 -10.43
CA VAL A 152 8.81 0.13 -9.28
C VAL A 152 7.43 -0.28 -9.75
N PHE A 153 6.88 0.38 -10.78
CA PHE A 153 5.58 0.00 -11.36
C PHE A 153 5.56 -1.45 -11.83
N ASP A 154 6.57 -1.86 -12.61
CA ASP A 154 6.68 -3.23 -13.11
C ASP A 154 6.83 -4.24 -11.94
N GLY A 155 7.58 -3.87 -10.91
CA GLY A 155 7.74 -4.63 -9.67
C GLY A 155 6.42 -4.84 -8.92
N ILE A 156 5.65 -3.76 -8.71
CA ILE A 156 4.32 -3.81 -8.04
C ILE A 156 3.36 -4.73 -8.80
N VAL A 157 3.26 -4.54 -10.13
CA VAL A 157 2.37 -5.34 -10.97
C VAL A 157 2.78 -6.82 -10.98
N SER A 158 4.09 -7.09 -11.10
CA SER A 158 4.63 -8.46 -11.06
C SER A 158 4.37 -9.12 -9.72
N ALA A 159 4.69 -8.44 -8.61
CA ALA A 159 4.47 -8.95 -7.26
C ALA A 159 2.99 -9.29 -7.00
N ALA A 160 2.08 -8.39 -7.37
CA ALA A 160 0.65 -8.62 -7.20
C ALA A 160 0.15 -9.82 -8.01
N LYS A 161 0.58 -10.00 -9.26
CA LYS A 161 0.24 -11.16 -10.07
C LYS A 161 0.72 -12.46 -9.45
N GLN A 162 2.01 -12.53 -9.10
CA GLN A 162 2.62 -13.71 -8.50
C GLN A 162 1.97 -14.05 -7.14
N ALA A 163 1.70 -13.03 -6.31
CA ALA A 163 1.01 -13.22 -5.03
C ALA A 163 -0.39 -13.83 -5.22
N LEU A 164 -1.18 -13.32 -6.18
CA LEU A 164 -2.50 -13.85 -6.50
C LEU A 164 -2.46 -15.30 -7.00
N GLU A 165 -1.54 -15.61 -7.92
CA GLU A 165 -1.34 -16.97 -8.43
C GLU A 165 -0.97 -17.98 -7.33
N GLN A 166 -0.29 -17.52 -6.30
CA GLN A 166 0.17 -18.32 -5.18
C GLN A 166 -0.77 -18.29 -3.96
N GLY A 167 -1.93 -17.61 -4.07
CA GLY A 167 -2.90 -17.48 -2.97
C GLY A 167 -2.40 -16.70 -1.76
N ILE A 168 -1.40 -15.85 -1.95
CA ILE A 168 -0.92 -14.90 -0.95
C ILE A 168 -1.97 -13.78 -0.83
N PRO A 169 -2.36 -13.34 0.39
CA PRO A 169 -3.30 -12.25 0.54
C PRO A 169 -2.78 -10.95 -0.08
N VAL A 170 -3.59 -10.34 -0.95
CA VAL A 170 -3.29 -9.05 -1.58
C VAL A 170 -4.39 -8.06 -1.20
N GLY A 171 -4.00 -7.00 -0.53
CA GLY A 171 -4.84 -5.83 -0.28
C GLY A 171 -4.58 -4.73 -1.31
N LEU A 172 -5.40 -3.69 -1.29
CA LEU A 172 -5.27 -2.52 -2.17
C LEU A 172 -5.08 -1.24 -1.37
N GLY A 173 -4.16 -0.40 -1.81
CA GLY A 173 -3.92 0.93 -1.27
C GLY A 173 -3.63 1.94 -2.38
N THR A 174 -3.95 3.22 -2.16
CA THR A 174 -3.67 4.28 -3.13
C THR A 174 -2.41 5.04 -2.84
N ASP A 175 -1.89 4.96 -1.61
CA ASP A 175 -0.84 5.83 -1.12
C ASP A 175 -1.18 7.34 -1.35
N SER A 176 -2.44 7.70 -1.02
CA SER A 176 -2.93 9.08 -1.19
C SER A 176 -2.10 10.05 -0.34
N ALA A 177 -1.92 11.26 -0.84
CA ALA A 177 -0.94 12.27 -0.50
C ALA A 177 0.43 12.08 -1.19
N CYS A 178 0.68 10.96 -1.85
CA CYS A 178 1.69 10.90 -2.90
C CYS A 178 1.30 11.89 -4.02
N PRO A 179 2.25 12.58 -4.68
CA PRO A 179 1.93 13.52 -5.75
C PRO A 179 1.03 12.89 -6.82
N TYR A 180 -0.01 13.63 -7.22
CA TYR A 180 -1.02 13.22 -8.22
C TYR A 180 -1.93 12.06 -7.80
N VAL A 181 -1.89 11.62 -6.55
CA VAL A 181 -2.82 10.63 -5.98
C VAL A 181 -3.80 11.33 -5.04
N THR A 182 -5.06 11.38 -5.43
CA THR A 182 -6.10 12.06 -4.66
C THR A 182 -6.80 11.12 -3.67
N GLN A 183 -7.36 11.70 -2.58
CA GLN A 183 -8.03 10.91 -1.54
C GLN A 183 -9.34 10.25 -2.01
N TYR A 184 -9.87 10.67 -3.15
CA TYR A 184 -11.12 10.15 -3.71
C TYR A 184 -10.91 9.12 -4.84
N ASP A 185 -9.66 8.74 -5.11
CA ASP A 185 -9.31 7.91 -6.28
C ASP A 185 -9.13 6.41 -5.97
N MET A 186 -9.58 5.91 -4.82
CA MET A 186 -9.51 4.47 -4.51
C MET A 186 -10.17 3.61 -5.60
N TRP A 187 -11.22 4.11 -6.27
CA TRP A 187 -11.86 3.41 -7.38
C TRP A 187 -10.90 3.15 -8.55
N ARG A 188 -9.93 4.05 -8.80
CA ARG A 188 -8.92 3.86 -9.86
C ARG A 188 -8.01 2.69 -9.53
N GLU A 189 -7.60 2.54 -8.27
CA GLU A 189 -6.76 1.41 -7.84
C GLU A 189 -7.47 0.07 -8.11
N LEU A 190 -8.78 -0.03 -7.87
CA LEU A 190 -9.53 -1.24 -8.21
C LEU A 190 -9.56 -1.49 -9.72
N VAL A 191 -9.73 -0.44 -10.54
CA VAL A 191 -9.70 -0.55 -12.00
C VAL A 191 -8.30 -0.96 -12.50
N TYR A 192 -7.24 -0.41 -11.91
CA TYR A 192 -5.87 -0.82 -12.24
C TYR A 192 -5.61 -2.27 -11.82
N PHE A 193 -6.10 -2.70 -10.68
CA PHE A 193 -5.97 -4.07 -10.22
C PHE A 193 -6.72 -5.05 -11.14
N GLU A 194 -7.90 -4.68 -11.63
CA GLU A 194 -8.59 -5.47 -12.67
C GLU A 194 -7.80 -5.48 -13.99
N ARG A 195 -7.51 -4.30 -14.55
CA ARG A 195 -7.12 -4.18 -15.96
C ARG A 195 -5.61 -4.29 -16.19
N ILE A 196 -4.78 -4.01 -15.18
CA ILE A 196 -3.32 -4.08 -15.28
C ILE A 196 -2.78 -5.34 -14.61
N VAL A 197 -3.23 -5.63 -13.38
CA VAL A 197 -2.80 -6.83 -12.65
C VAL A 197 -3.52 -8.07 -13.17
N GLY A 198 -4.77 -7.94 -13.63
CA GLY A 198 -5.56 -9.04 -14.20
C GLY A 198 -6.47 -9.74 -13.19
N ALA A 199 -6.76 -9.10 -12.07
CA ALA A 199 -7.71 -9.62 -11.08
C ALA A 199 -9.16 -9.58 -11.61
N SER A 200 -10.02 -10.48 -11.15
CA SER A 200 -11.45 -10.35 -11.43
C SER A 200 -12.05 -9.18 -10.64
N ARG A 201 -13.18 -8.62 -11.10
CA ARG A 201 -13.90 -7.55 -10.40
C ARG A 201 -14.31 -7.95 -8.99
N GLN A 202 -14.75 -9.20 -8.82
CA GLN A 202 -15.09 -9.77 -7.52
C GLN A 202 -13.87 -9.75 -6.59
N LEU A 203 -12.71 -10.16 -7.10
CA LEU A 203 -11.47 -10.17 -6.32
C LEU A 203 -11.01 -8.75 -5.99
N ALA A 204 -11.11 -7.80 -6.92
CA ALA A 204 -10.77 -6.40 -6.68
C ALA A 204 -11.65 -5.78 -5.58
N LEU A 205 -12.97 -6.02 -5.62
CA LEU A 205 -13.89 -5.58 -4.56
C LEU A 205 -13.58 -6.26 -3.23
N HIS A 206 -13.32 -7.57 -3.23
CA HIS A 206 -12.94 -8.31 -2.03
C HIS A 206 -11.64 -7.77 -1.43
N ALA A 207 -10.59 -7.59 -2.24
CA ALA A 207 -9.30 -7.09 -1.79
C ALA A 207 -9.40 -5.69 -1.16
N ALA A 208 -10.22 -4.80 -1.74
CA ALA A 208 -10.43 -3.44 -1.24
C ALA A 208 -11.38 -3.36 -0.01
N THR A 209 -12.05 -4.43 0.36
CA THR A 209 -13.03 -4.48 1.46
C THR A 209 -12.64 -5.50 2.52
N LEU A 210 -13.22 -6.70 2.50
CA LEU A 210 -12.94 -7.74 3.50
C LEU A 210 -11.49 -8.19 3.49
N GLY A 211 -10.82 -8.23 2.33
CA GLY A 211 -9.41 -8.53 2.22
C GLY A 211 -8.55 -7.53 3.01
N ASN A 212 -8.72 -6.24 2.75
CA ASN A 212 -8.03 -5.18 3.51
C ASN A 212 -8.37 -5.23 5.00
N ALA A 213 -9.66 -5.37 5.35
CA ALA A 213 -10.08 -5.47 6.75
C ALA A 213 -9.40 -6.66 7.46
N SER A 214 -9.31 -7.81 6.79
CA SER A 214 -8.64 -9.01 7.33
C SER A 214 -7.14 -8.80 7.51
N ILE A 215 -6.48 -8.16 6.55
CA ILE A 215 -5.04 -7.85 6.60
C ILE A 215 -4.69 -7.00 7.82
N ILE A 216 -5.51 -6.01 8.15
CA ILE A 216 -5.30 -5.12 9.31
C ILE A 216 -5.96 -5.61 10.60
N GLY A 217 -6.46 -6.85 10.63
CA GLY A 217 -7.06 -7.46 11.82
C GLY A 217 -8.47 -7.02 12.17
N LEU A 218 -9.19 -6.35 11.25
CA LEU A 218 -10.57 -5.86 11.44
C LEU A 218 -11.62 -6.67 10.65
N GLY A 219 -11.25 -7.82 10.10
CA GLY A 219 -12.13 -8.63 9.27
C GLY A 219 -13.39 -9.13 9.98
N ASP A 220 -13.35 -9.31 11.30
CA ASP A 220 -14.50 -9.68 12.11
C ASP A 220 -15.40 -8.48 12.43
N GLU A 221 -14.89 -7.24 12.32
CA GLU A 221 -15.62 -6.01 12.64
C GLU A 221 -16.26 -5.39 11.38
N THR A 222 -15.56 -5.38 10.23
CA THR A 222 -15.99 -4.68 9.02
C THR A 222 -15.52 -5.37 7.73
N GLY A 223 -15.77 -4.75 6.58
CA GLY A 223 -15.32 -5.22 5.26
C GLY A 223 -16.31 -6.12 4.52
N SER A 224 -17.35 -6.62 5.19
CA SER A 224 -18.45 -7.38 4.56
C SER A 224 -19.79 -7.03 5.19
N ILE A 225 -20.87 -7.27 4.43
CA ILE A 225 -22.24 -7.06 4.91
C ILE A 225 -22.72 -8.36 5.57
N GLU A 226 -22.50 -8.46 6.87
CA GLU A 226 -22.88 -9.61 7.69
C GLU A 226 -23.53 -9.18 9.00
N VAL A 227 -24.41 -10.03 9.55
CA VAL A 227 -25.04 -9.77 10.84
C VAL A 227 -23.97 -9.76 11.95
N GLY A 228 -23.97 -8.67 12.72
CA GLY A 228 -23.02 -8.49 13.83
C GLY A 228 -21.81 -7.59 13.48
N LYS A 229 -21.54 -7.35 12.21
CA LYS A 229 -20.50 -6.42 11.79
C LYS A 229 -20.96 -4.97 11.77
N SER A 230 -20.01 -4.06 11.77
CA SER A 230 -20.24 -2.64 11.59
C SER A 230 -20.89 -2.37 10.23
N ALA A 231 -21.94 -1.56 10.22
CA ALA A 231 -22.60 -1.16 8.99
C ALA A 231 -21.85 -0.01 8.31
N ASP A 232 -20.69 -0.36 7.74
CA ASP A 232 -19.85 0.52 6.92
C ASP A 232 -20.10 0.16 5.45
N MET A 233 -20.80 1.03 4.74
CA MET A 233 -21.31 0.73 3.39
C MET A 233 -21.28 1.96 2.49
N ILE A 234 -21.16 1.71 1.20
CA ILE A 234 -21.45 2.70 0.15
C ILE A 234 -22.65 2.26 -0.67
N VAL A 235 -23.43 3.21 -1.14
CA VAL A 235 -24.53 2.99 -2.08
C VAL A 235 -24.15 3.57 -3.43
N LEU A 236 -24.26 2.76 -4.46
CA LEU A 236 -23.92 3.11 -5.85
C LEU A 236 -25.20 3.12 -6.70
N ASP A 237 -25.20 3.85 -7.81
CA ASP A 237 -26.29 3.86 -8.79
C ASP A 237 -26.16 2.76 -9.85
N ALA A 238 -24.99 2.14 -9.98
CA ALA A 238 -24.71 1.04 -10.91
C ALA A 238 -23.98 -0.11 -10.19
N ASN A 239 -24.05 -1.31 -10.78
CA ASN A 239 -23.42 -2.49 -10.19
C ASN A 239 -21.90 -2.50 -10.49
N PRO A 240 -21.03 -2.45 -9.47
CA PRO A 240 -19.57 -2.47 -9.68
C PRO A 240 -19.04 -3.81 -10.22
N LEU A 241 -19.84 -4.88 -10.19
CA LEU A 241 -19.47 -6.14 -10.82
C LEU A 241 -19.63 -6.11 -12.35
N ASP A 242 -20.44 -5.19 -12.87
CA ASP A 242 -20.57 -4.97 -14.30
C ASP A 242 -19.44 -4.04 -14.82
N ASP A 243 -19.06 -3.03 -14.02
CA ASP A 243 -17.93 -2.13 -14.27
C ASP A 243 -17.48 -1.46 -12.97
N LEU A 244 -16.20 -1.61 -12.61
CA LEU A 244 -15.62 -0.98 -11.40
C LEU A 244 -15.61 0.54 -11.46
N GLU A 245 -15.72 1.17 -12.64
CA GLU A 245 -15.87 2.62 -12.74
C GLU A 245 -17.17 3.15 -12.12
N ALA A 246 -18.17 2.29 -11.84
CA ALA A 246 -19.33 2.63 -11.05
C ALA A 246 -18.97 3.17 -9.64
N LEU A 247 -17.85 2.76 -9.08
CA LEU A 247 -17.32 3.22 -7.79
C LEU A 247 -16.89 4.69 -7.79
N ARG A 248 -16.70 5.30 -8.96
CA ARG A 248 -16.38 6.74 -9.10
C ARG A 248 -17.48 7.64 -8.54
N ASN A 249 -18.72 7.19 -8.61
CA ASN A 249 -19.92 7.95 -8.23
C ASN A 249 -20.63 7.31 -7.04
N VAL A 250 -20.12 7.59 -5.83
CA VAL A 250 -20.76 7.15 -4.60
C VAL A 250 -21.97 8.03 -4.28
N ARG A 251 -23.16 7.44 -4.22
CA ARG A 251 -24.40 8.14 -3.92
C ARG A 251 -24.58 8.42 -2.43
N ARG A 252 -24.24 7.45 -1.58
CA ARG A 252 -24.29 7.57 -0.12
C ARG A 252 -23.16 6.79 0.53
N VAL A 253 -22.73 7.29 1.68
CA VAL A 253 -21.78 6.61 2.56
C VAL A 253 -22.46 6.38 3.91
N MET A 254 -22.35 5.18 4.44
CA MET A 254 -22.76 4.83 5.80
C MET A 254 -21.54 4.42 6.60
N VAL A 255 -21.38 4.95 7.79
CA VAL A 255 -20.31 4.61 8.74
C VAL A 255 -20.95 4.26 10.07
N ARG A 256 -20.69 3.05 10.56
CA ARG A 256 -21.25 2.52 11.82
C ARG A 256 -22.78 2.70 11.90
N GLY A 257 -23.47 2.41 10.81
CA GLY A 257 -24.93 2.49 10.72
C GLY A 257 -25.51 3.89 10.55
N LYS A 258 -24.68 4.93 10.42
CA LYS A 258 -25.15 6.32 10.20
C LYS A 258 -24.73 6.80 8.82
N PHE A 259 -25.68 7.38 8.08
CA PHE A 259 -25.36 8.04 6.83
C PHE A 259 -24.54 9.30 7.09
N ALA A 260 -23.51 9.52 6.28
CA ALA A 260 -22.79 10.78 6.27
C ALA A 260 -23.70 11.89 5.72
N ASP A 261 -23.77 13.02 6.43
CA ASP A 261 -24.65 14.15 6.09
C ASP A 261 -24.18 14.91 4.85
N CYS A 262 -22.88 14.88 4.56
CA CYS A 262 -22.27 15.56 3.43
C CYS A 262 -21.17 14.71 2.81
N LEU A 263 -21.28 14.50 1.49
CA LEU A 263 -20.28 13.81 0.67
C LEU A 263 -19.50 14.80 -0.22
N HIS A 264 -19.31 16.03 0.28
CA HIS A 264 -18.58 17.02 -0.52
C HIS A 264 -17.08 16.74 -0.50
N VAL A 265 -16.56 16.29 -1.64
CA VAL A 265 -15.13 16.13 -1.88
C VAL A 265 -14.70 17.17 -2.92
N LYS A 266 -13.64 17.91 -2.61
CA LYS A 266 -13.05 18.85 -3.58
C LYS A 266 -12.29 18.05 -4.63
N HIS A 267 -12.85 17.99 -5.83
CA HIS A 267 -12.20 17.39 -6.99
C HIS A 267 -11.18 18.34 -7.63
N LEU A 268 -10.24 17.78 -8.35
CA LEU A 268 -9.23 18.45 -9.18
C LEU A 268 -9.49 18.10 -10.66
N PRO A 269 -10.45 18.79 -11.36
CA PRO A 269 -10.94 18.31 -12.67
C PRO A 269 -9.89 18.26 -13.77
N GLU A 270 -8.83 19.06 -13.68
CA GLU A 270 -7.73 19.04 -14.63
C GLU A 270 -6.87 17.79 -14.44
N LEU A 271 -6.53 17.47 -13.19
CA LEU A 271 -5.82 16.26 -12.83
C LEU A 271 -6.65 15.02 -13.16
N ASP A 272 -7.94 15.03 -12.80
CA ASP A 272 -8.84 13.91 -13.08
C ASP A 272 -8.88 13.57 -14.58
N ARG A 273 -8.93 14.59 -15.47
CA ARG A 273 -8.88 14.39 -16.92
C ARG A 273 -7.58 13.77 -17.40
N GLU A 274 -6.45 14.15 -16.79
CA GLU A 274 -5.15 13.55 -17.14
C GLU A 274 -5.06 12.09 -16.67
N LEU A 275 -5.49 11.82 -15.43
CA LEU A 275 -5.48 10.48 -14.87
C LEU A 275 -6.47 9.53 -15.60
N ASP A 276 -7.59 10.04 -16.09
CA ASP A 276 -8.56 9.25 -16.89
C ASP A 276 -7.95 8.69 -18.19
N LYS A 277 -6.91 9.34 -18.74
CA LYS A 277 -6.19 8.84 -19.92
C LYS A 277 -5.40 7.56 -19.65
N PHE A 278 -5.11 7.25 -18.39
CA PHE A 278 -4.33 6.08 -18.00
C PHE A 278 -5.20 4.85 -17.74
N LEU A 279 -6.53 5.03 -17.68
CA LEU A 279 -7.44 3.91 -17.50
C LEU A 279 -7.32 2.96 -18.70
N PRO A 280 -6.87 1.71 -18.50
CA PRO A 280 -6.81 0.73 -19.58
C PRO A 280 -8.23 0.42 -20.07
N ARG A 281 -8.41 0.37 -21.38
CA ARG A 281 -9.69 0.07 -22.01
C ARG A 281 -9.88 -1.42 -22.19
#